data_14f3377cb87baea4d8f14d8f3fb769d5
#
_entry.id   14f3377cb87baea4d8f14d8f3fb769d5
#
_cell.length_a   1.000
_cell.length_b   1.000
_cell.length_c   1.000
_cell.angle_alpha   90.00
_cell.angle_beta   90.00
_cell.angle_gamma   90.00
#
_symmetry.space_group_name_H-M   'P 1'
#
loop_
_entity.id
_entity.type
_entity.pdbx_description
1 polymer ?
#
loop_
_entity_poly.entity_id
_entity_poly.type
_entity_poly.pdbx_seq_one_letter_code
_entity_poly.pdbx_strand_id
1 'polypeptide(L)'
;MKKMLLLCLMAAGAIASPRQNLVVDAKWLKAHLNDPDLVLLHVGDKKEYEAAHIPGARFVSQQDVSVSDHSGKGLMLEMPAAEDLRHRLEALGISDKSRVVVYYGKDWVSPSTRVIFTLDYAGLGARSSLLDGGQEAWVRAGGAVTKDVAPSKTGSLSPLKLRPIVVDAATVKARIGTPGVAVVDGRDASFYDGVETGGSHGTPHRTGHIRGALSIPFTSITDDRLLIKSDAELAAIFAKAGVKPNDTVIGYCHVGQQTTAMLFAARTLGHPVLLYDGSFEDWSRHTDYPVDNPSEKAGK
;
A
#
# COMPACT_ATOMS: atom_id res chain seq x y z
N MET A 1 -56.16 -31.44 -10.10
CA MET A 1 -55.35 -30.27 -10.50
C MET A 1 -54.17 -30.20 -9.56
N LYS A 2 -52.97 -30.72 -9.98
CA LYS A 2 -51.73 -30.68 -9.21
C LYS A 2 -51.03 -29.35 -9.51
N LYS A 3 -50.89 -28.48 -8.51
CA LYS A 3 -50.08 -27.25 -8.62
C LYS A 3 -48.59 -27.62 -8.50
N MET A 4 -47.86 -27.46 -9.59
CA MET A 4 -46.41 -27.61 -9.65
C MET A 4 -45.79 -26.30 -9.16
N LEU A 5 -45.15 -26.38 -7.98
CA LEU A 5 -44.43 -25.26 -7.39
C LEU A 5 -43.05 -25.19 -8.05
N LEU A 6 -42.80 -24.18 -8.86
CA LEU A 6 -41.54 -23.92 -9.53
C LEU A 6 -40.62 -23.23 -8.53
N LEU A 7 -39.64 -23.96 -7.98
CA LEU A 7 -38.62 -23.42 -7.08
C LEU A 7 -37.53 -22.75 -7.93
N CYS A 8 -37.58 -21.41 -8.08
CA CYS A 8 -36.48 -20.66 -8.66
C CYS A 8 -35.28 -20.66 -7.68
N LEU A 9 -34.28 -21.51 -7.93
CA LEU A 9 -32.97 -21.36 -7.33
C LEU A 9 -32.30 -20.10 -7.91
N MET A 10 -32.28 -19.02 -7.15
CA MET A 10 -31.38 -17.89 -7.44
C MET A 10 -29.97 -18.35 -7.07
N ALA A 11 -29.15 -18.62 -8.08
CA ALA A 11 -27.71 -18.76 -7.90
C ALA A 11 -27.17 -17.38 -7.50
N ALA A 12 -26.87 -17.20 -6.20
CA ALA A 12 -26.10 -16.05 -5.75
C ALA A 12 -24.69 -16.20 -6.36
N GLY A 13 -24.43 -15.44 -7.41
CA GLY A 13 -23.09 -15.31 -7.97
C GLY A 13 -22.17 -14.82 -6.85
N ALA A 14 -21.20 -15.61 -6.46
CA ALA A 14 -20.18 -15.20 -5.50
C ALA A 14 -19.45 -13.98 -6.09
N ILE A 15 -19.70 -12.79 -5.53
CA ILE A 15 -18.90 -11.60 -5.84
C ILE A 15 -17.48 -11.94 -5.39
N ALA A 16 -16.54 -11.98 -6.35
CA ALA A 16 -15.13 -12.24 -6.05
C ALA A 16 -14.64 -11.26 -4.99
N SER A 17 -14.00 -11.77 -3.92
CA SER A 17 -13.43 -10.93 -2.89
C SER A 17 -12.42 -9.95 -3.53
N PRO A 18 -12.38 -8.66 -3.13
CA PRO A 18 -11.37 -7.70 -3.60
C PRO A 18 -9.94 -8.24 -3.47
N ARG A 19 -9.68 -9.05 -2.45
CA ARG A 19 -8.39 -9.73 -2.21
C ARG A 19 -7.92 -10.55 -3.42
N GLN A 20 -8.80 -11.28 -4.11
CA GLN A 20 -8.42 -12.17 -5.22
C GLN A 20 -7.72 -11.44 -6.38
N ASN A 21 -8.01 -10.15 -6.55
CA ASN A 21 -7.36 -9.33 -7.57
C ASN A 21 -6.11 -8.62 -7.06
N LEU A 22 -5.99 -8.43 -5.74
CA LEU A 22 -4.90 -7.67 -5.11
C LEU A 22 -3.73 -8.56 -4.69
N VAL A 23 -3.98 -9.84 -4.40
CA VAL A 23 -2.99 -10.76 -3.85
C VAL A 23 -2.90 -11.98 -4.74
N VAL A 24 -1.69 -12.36 -5.14
CA VAL A 24 -1.40 -13.59 -5.86
C VAL A 24 -0.41 -14.43 -5.07
N ASP A 25 -0.50 -15.74 -5.16
CA ASP A 25 0.43 -16.67 -4.54
C ASP A 25 1.54 -17.11 -5.52
N ALA A 26 2.54 -17.82 -4.99
CA ALA A 26 3.64 -18.35 -5.78
C ALA A 26 3.18 -19.37 -6.84
N LYS A 27 2.08 -20.10 -6.61
CA LYS A 27 1.53 -21.04 -7.57
C LYS A 27 0.93 -20.31 -8.77
N TRP A 28 0.19 -19.24 -8.51
CA TRP A 28 -0.33 -18.38 -9.55
C TRP A 28 0.82 -17.77 -10.38
N LEU A 29 1.82 -17.18 -9.71
CA LEU A 29 2.96 -16.59 -10.41
C LEU A 29 3.72 -17.61 -11.26
N LYS A 30 3.91 -18.84 -10.77
CA LYS A 30 4.57 -19.92 -11.52
C LYS A 30 3.83 -20.26 -12.82
N ALA A 31 2.52 -20.24 -12.80
CA ALA A 31 1.69 -20.50 -13.98
C ALA A 31 1.74 -19.35 -15.02
N HIS A 32 2.03 -18.12 -14.59
CA HIS A 32 1.97 -16.90 -15.41
C HIS A 32 3.34 -16.26 -15.67
N LEU A 33 4.44 -16.86 -15.17
CA LEU A 33 5.78 -16.26 -15.24
C LEU A 33 6.25 -15.93 -16.68
N ASN A 34 5.77 -16.67 -17.64
CA ASN A 34 6.11 -16.51 -19.06
C ASN A 34 5.03 -15.75 -19.86
N ASP A 35 4.03 -15.18 -19.21
CA ASP A 35 3.02 -14.40 -19.91
C ASP A 35 3.65 -13.13 -20.51
N PRO A 36 3.40 -12.84 -21.80
CA PRO A 36 4.09 -11.75 -22.49
C PRO A 36 3.78 -10.35 -21.93
N ASP A 37 2.63 -10.21 -21.28
CA ASP A 37 2.19 -8.94 -20.68
C ASP A 37 2.51 -8.84 -19.18
N LEU A 38 3.16 -9.88 -18.59
CA LEU A 38 3.56 -9.83 -17.19
C LEU A 38 4.78 -8.91 -17.00
N VAL A 39 4.66 -7.97 -16.09
CA VAL A 39 5.76 -7.16 -15.55
C VAL A 39 5.93 -7.52 -14.09
N LEU A 40 7.09 -8.08 -13.75
CA LEU A 40 7.42 -8.47 -12.39
C LEU A 40 8.38 -7.46 -11.77
N LEU A 41 8.02 -6.87 -10.63
CA LEU A 41 8.76 -5.81 -9.97
C LEU A 41 9.26 -6.27 -8.59
N HIS A 42 10.57 -6.27 -8.41
CA HIS A 42 11.23 -6.50 -7.12
C HIS A 42 11.42 -5.17 -6.40
N VAL A 43 10.88 -5.06 -5.20
CA VAL A 43 11.04 -3.89 -4.34
C VAL A 43 11.82 -4.29 -3.09
N GLY A 44 12.87 -3.54 -2.74
CA GLY A 44 13.70 -3.82 -1.58
C GLY A 44 15.14 -3.31 -1.73
N ASP A 45 16.08 -3.99 -1.09
CA ASP A 45 17.50 -3.67 -1.22
C ASP A 45 18.05 -4.10 -2.59
N LYS A 46 18.76 -3.20 -3.26
CA LYS A 46 19.35 -3.46 -4.57
C LYS A 46 20.37 -4.59 -4.54
N LYS A 47 21.14 -4.72 -3.45
CA LYS A 47 22.13 -5.81 -3.32
C LYS A 47 21.45 -7.16 -3.16
N GLU A 48 20.29 -7.22 -2.51
CA GLU A 48 19.48 -8.45 -2.44
C GLU A 48 18.99 -8.86 -3.82
N TYR A 49 18.46 -7.91 -4.59
CA TYR A 49 18.06 -8.15 -5.98
C TYR A 49 19.23 -8.66 -6.83
N GLU A 50 20.40 -8.03 -6.76
CA GLU A 50 21.62 -8.43 -7.48
C GLU A 50 22.15 -9.80 -7.04
N ALA A 51 21.94 -10.16 -5.78
CA ALA A 51 22.34 -11.47 -5.25
C ALA A 51 21.41 -12.59 -5.71
N ALA A 52 20.09 -12.36 -5.69
CA ALA A 52 19.09 -13.31 -6.14
C ALA A 52 17.72 -12.64 -6.31
N HIS A 53 17.08 -12.84 -7.46
CA HIS A 53 15.72 -12.39 -7.72
C HIS A 53 14.95 -13.40 -8.58
N ILE A 54 13.63 -13.25 -8.67
CA ILE A 54 12.77 -14.10 -9.51
C ILE A 54 13.10 -13.80 -10.98
N PRO A 55 13.30 -14.82 -11.85
CA PRO A 55 13.61 -14.60 -13.26
C PRO A 55 12.65 -13.63 -13.95
N GLY A 56 13.18 -12.69 -14.72
CA GLY A 56 12.40 -11.66 -15.43
C GLY A 56 12.00 -10.47 -14.58
N ALA A 57 12.24 -10.48 -13.27
CA ALA A 57 11.94 -9.35 -12.41
C ALA A 57 12.84 -8.15 -12.71
N ARG A 58 12.29 -6.95 -12.49
CA ARG A 58 12.99 -5.67 -12.55
C ARG A 58 13.06 -5.06 -11.16
N PHE A 59 14.20 -4.47 -10.84
CA PHE A 59 14.36 -3.74 -9.59
C PHE A 59 13.60 -2.41 -9.62
N VAL A 60 12.96 -2.09 -8.52
CA VAL A 60 12.24 -0.81 -8.30
C VAL A 60 12.61 -0.25 -6.94
N SER A 61 13.11 0.97 -6.92
CA SER A 61 13.28 1.77 -5.71
C SER A 61 12.07 2.67 -5.45
N GLN A 62 11.97 3.21 -4.23
CA GLN A 62 10.93 4.20 -3.93
C GLN A 62 11.06 5.46 -4.79
N GLN A 63 12.28 5.84 -5.18
CA GLN A 63 12.55 7.00 -6.03
C GLN A 63 12.03 6.83 -7.46
N ASP A 64 11.84 5.59 -7.93
CA ASP A 64 11.26 5.33 -9.25
C ASP A 64 9.75 5.62 -9.30
N VAL A 65 9.08 5.68 -8.15
CA VAL A 65 7.61 5.82 -8.05
C VAL A 65 7.17 7.01 -7.18
N SER A 66 8.09 7.83 -6.70
CA SER A 66 7.82 8.99 -5.87
C SER A 66 8.81 10.12 -6.10
N VAL A 67 8.52 11.29 -5.59
CA VAL A 67 9.40 12.48 -5.56
C VAL A 67 9.71 12.86 -4.13
N SER A 68 10.95 13.30 -3.88
CA SER A 68 11.36 13.78 -2.56
C SER A 68 12.11 15.09 -2.71
N ASP A 69 11.73 16.09 -1.92
CA ASP A 69 12.47 17.34 -1.83
C ASP A 69 13.45 17.30 -0.65
N HIS A 70 14.73 17.15 -0.98
CA HIS A 70 15.81 17.08 0.01
C HIS A 70 16.33 18.46 0.45
N SER A 71 15.67 19.55 0.10
CA SER A 71 16.04 20.91 0.52
C SER A 71 15.76 21.22 2.00
N GLY A 72 15.05 20.32 2.69
CA GLY A 72 14.52 20.52 4.04
C GLY A 72 13.23 21.34 4.11
N LYS A 73 12.75 21.86 2.97
CA LYS A 73 11.51 22.66 2.87
C LYS A 73 10.35 21.87 2.26
N GLY A 74 10.63 20.94 1.36
CA GLY A 74 9.64 20.09 0.73
C GLY A 74 9.31 18.83 1.55
N LEU A 75 8.52 17.96 0.98
CA LEU A 75 8.07 16.70 1.58
C LEU A 75 8.78 15.50 0.95
N MET A 76 8.75 14.38 1.64
CA MET A 76 9.36 13.13 1.20
C MET A 76 8.34 12.21 0.57
N LEU A 77 8.76 11.47 -0.45
CA LEU A 77 8.02 10.38 -1.09
C LEU A 77 6.64 10.78 -1.63
N GLU A 78 6.44 12.03 -2.06
CA GLU A 78 5.16 12.47 -2.63
C GLU A 78 4.87 11.82 -3.99
N MET A 79 3.59 11.76 -4.36
CA MET A 79 3.18 11.26 -5.66
C MET A 79 3.68 12.17 -6.79
N PRO A 80 4.30 11.61 -7.85
CA PRO A 80 4.74 12.38 -9.00
C PRO A 80 3.55 12.97 -9.77
N ALA A 81 3.79 14.04 -10.54
CA ALA A 81 2.84 14.54 -11.52
C ALA A 81 2.55 13.46 -12.59
N ALA A 82 1.36 13.51 -13.20
CA ALA A 82 0.87 12.45 -14.09
C ALA A 82 1.85 12.09 -15.22
N GLU A 83 2.44 13.07 -15.88
CA GLU A 83 3.33 12.85 -17.01
C GLU A 83 4.70 12.29 -16.54
N ASP A 84 5.25 12.81 -15.45
CA ASP A 84 6.47 12.27 -14.84
C ASP A 84 6.26 10.81 -14.38
N LEU A 85 5.14 10.54 -13.71
CA LEU A 85 4.78 9.18 -13.30
C LEU A 85 4.63 8.24 -14.51
N ARG A 86 4.01 8.70 -15.59
CA ARG A 86 3.87 7.91 -16.83
C ARG A 86 5.23 7.47 -17.35
N HIS A 87 6.18 8.41 -17.50
CA HIS A 87 7.53 8.10 -17.98
C HIS A 87 8.30 7.16 -17.05
N ARG A 88 8.17 7.32 -15.74
CA ARG A 88 8.79 6.42 -14.74
C ARG A 88 8.24 5.00 -14.87
N LEU A 89 6.93 4.85 -15.00
CA LEU A 89 6.29 3.54 -15.16
C LEU A 89 6.65 2.88 -16.50
N GLU A 90 6.76 3.67 -17.59
CA GLU A 90 7.26 3.18 -18.89
C GLU A 90 8.70 2.69 -18.79
N ALA A 91 9.57 3.40 -18.06
CA ALA A 91 10.95 2.96 -17.82
C ALA A 91 11.03 1.61 -17.08
N LEU A 92 10.05 1.32 -16.21
CA LEU A 92 9.87 0.00 -15.58
C LEU A 92 9.29 -1.05 -16.53
N GLY A 93 9.02 -0.71 -17.80
CA GLY A 93 8.49 -1.60 -18.83
C GLY A 93 6.98 -1.80 -18.78
N ILE A 94 6.28 -0.96 -18.08
CA ILE A 94 4.81 -1.06 -17.94
C ILE A 94 4.17 -0.43 -19.18
N SER A 95 3.20 -1.15 -19.74
CA SER A 95 2.40 -0.74 -20.90
C SER A 95 0.91 -0.87 -20.59
N ASP A 96 0.06 -0.35 -21.47
CA ASP A 96 -1.40 -0.38 -21.28
C ASP A 96 -1.99 -1.78 -21.03
N LYS A 97 -1.36 -2.83 -21.55
CA LYS A 97 -1.82 -4.22 -21.37
C LYS A 97 -1.13 -4.95 -20.24
N SER A 98 -0.13 -4.35 -19.62
CA SER A 98 0.68 -5.03 -18.61
C SER A 98 -0.15 -5.48 -17.42
N ARG A 99 0.09 -6.71 -16.97
CA ARG A 99 -0.24 -7.20 -15.64
C ARG A 99 0.99 -7.05 -14.77
N VAL A 100 0.88 -6.29 -13.70
CA VAL A 100 2.01 -6.00 -12.83
C VAL A 100 1.91 -6.84 -11.56
N VAL A 101 2.96 -7.58 -11.25
CA VAL A 101 3.10 -8.25 -9.96
C VAL A 101 4.28 -7.64 -9.23
N VAL A 102 4.03 -7.14 -8.03
CA VAL A 102 5.04 -6.53 -7.17
C VAL A 102 5.39 -7.51 -6.05
N TYR A 103 6.67 -7.65 -5.74
CA TYR A 103 7.09 -8.47 -4.62
C TYR A 103 8.28 -7.84 -3.88
N TYR A 104 8.44 -8.22 -2.64
CA TYR A 104 9.53 -7.79 -1.76
C TYR A 104 10.58 -8.90 -1.58
N GLY A 105 11.82 -8.50 -1.28
CA GLY A 105 12.90 -9.40 -0.90
C GLY A 105 12.71 -9.93 0.52
N LYS A 106 13.63 -9.61 1.42
CA LYS A 106 13.57 -9.95 2.85
C LYS A 106 12.94 -8.84 3.70
N ASP A 107 12.75 -7.67 3.09
CA ASP A 107 12.26 -6.48 3.76
C ASP A 107 10.74 -6.53 3.99
N TRP A 108 10.27 -5.49 4.62
CA TRP A 108 8.86 -5.29 4.95
C TRP A 108 8.00 -5.15 3.70
N VAL A 109 6.73 -5.48 3.84
CA VAL A 109 5.76 -5.37 2.75
C VAL A 109 5.49 -3.92 2.33
N SER A 110 5.71 -2.93 3.21
CA SER A 110 5.29 -1.54 2.98
C SER A 110 5.93 -0.85 1.77
N PRO A 111 7.22 -1.04 1.41
CA PRO A 111 7.75 -0.51 0.16
C PRO A 111 7.02 -1.03 -1.07
N SER A 112 6.66 -2.32 -1.08
CA SER A 112 5.92 -2.94 -2.19
C SER A 112 4.48 -2.47 -2.27
N THR A 113 3.81 -2.30 -1.14
CA THR A 113 2.45 -1.75 -1.12
C THR A 113 2.43 -0.27 -1.53
N ARG A 114 3.51 0.49 -1.29
CA ARG A 114 3.64 1.85 -1.82
C ARG A 114 3.68 1.84 -3.36
N VAL A 115 4.45 0.94 -3.97
CA VAL A 115 4.47 0.76 -5.43
C VAL A 115 3.07 0.40 -5.94
N ILE A 116 2.38 -0.55 -5.29
CA ILE A 116 1.01 -0.94 -5.67
C ILE A 116 0.04 0.22 -5.53
N PHE A 117 0.16 1.03 -4.46
CA PHE A 117 -0.69 2.20 -4.28
C PHE A 117 -0.43 3.25 -5.37
N THR A 118 0.84 3.48 -5.76
CA THR A 118 1.20 4.38 -6.86
C THR A 118 0.63 3.87 -8.20
N LEU A 119 0.68 2.55 -8.46
CA LEU A 119 0.05 1.96 -9.64
C LEU A 119 -1.49 2.15 -9.62
N ASP A 120 -2.11 2.02 -8.46
CA ASP A 120 -3.55 2.28 -8.31
C ASP A 120 -3.88 3.76 -8.54
N TYR A 121 -3.08 4.67 -8.00
CA TYR A 121 -3.17 6.11 -8.25
C TYR A 121 -3.06 6.44 -9.74
N ALA A 122 -2.14 5.77 -10.46
CA ALA A 122 -1.97 5.90 -11.91
C ALA A 122 -3.13 5.30 -12.75
N GLY A 123 -4.14 4.67 -12.12
CA GLY A 123 -5.26 4.02 -12.81
C GLY A 123 -4.97 2.57 -13.25
N LEU A 124 -3.85 2.00 -12.81
CA LEU A 124 -3.43 0.63 -13.16
C LEU A 124 -3.76 -0.41 -12.08
N GLY A 125 -4.43 -0.02 -11.00
CA GLY A 125 -4.67 -0.86 -9.82
C GLY A 125 -5.43 -2.15 -10.06
N ALA A 126 -6.32 -2.19 -11.06
CA ALA A 126 -7.07 -3.40 -11.41
C ALA A 126 -6.19 -4.52 -12.01
N ARG A 127 -4.96 -4.17 -12.45
CA ARG A 127 -3.99 -5.07 -13.07
C ARG A 127 -2.69 -5.18 -12.28
N SER A 128 -2.72 -4.73 -11.02
CA SER A 128 -1.56 -4.75 -10.13
C SER A 128 -1.85 -5.59 -8.90
N SER A 129 -0.94 -6.52 -8.58
CA SER A 129 -1.09 -7.44 -7.45
C SER A 129 0.20 -7.57 -6.66
N LEU A 130 0.09 -7.91 -5.38
CA LEU A 130 1.19 -8.29 -4.52
C LEU A 130 1.41 -9.80 -4.59
N LEU A 131 2.65 -10.24 -4.73
CA LEU A 131 3.03 -11.64 -4.47
C LEU A 131 3.09 -11.85 -2.96
N ASP A 132 2.16 -12.62 -2.43
CA ASP A 132 2.04 -12.90 -0.99
C ASP A 132 3.26 -13.66 -0.46
N GLY A 133 3.85 -13.14 0.61
CA GLY A 133 5.08 -13.67 1.19
C GLY A 133 6.34 -13.44 0.35
N GLY A 134 6.26 -12.59 -0.69
CA GLY A 134 7.41 -12.11 -1.46
C GLY A 134 8.31 -13.21 -2.05
N GLN A 135 9.60 -12.90 -2.18
CA GLN A 135 10.59 -13.84 -2.73
C GLN A 135 10.73 -15.12 -1.90
N GLU A 136 10.59 -15.05 -0.58
CA GLU A 136 10.68 -16.23 0.26
C GLU A 136 9.55 -17.23 0.00
N ALA A 137 8.32 -16.75 -0.19
CA ALA A 137 7.21 -17.63 -0.53
C ALA A 137 7.41 -18.28 -1.91
N TRP A 138 7.96 -17.55 -2.87
CA TRP A 138 8.34 -18.08 -4.17
C TRP A 138 9.36 -19.23 -4.04
N VAL A 139 10.46 -19.01 -3.30
CA VAL A 139 11.51 -20.02 -3.08
C VAL A 139 10.95 -21.24 -2.32
N ARG A 140 10.15 -21.03 -1.27
CA ARG A 140 9.47 -22.13 -0.54
C ARG A 140 8.57 -22.98 -1.44
N ALA A 141 7.97 -22.37 -2.47
CA ALA A 141 7.16 -23.09 -3.45
C ALA A 141 8.00 -23.78 -4.56
N GLY A 142 9.34 -23.81 -4.42
CA GLY A 142 10.26 -24.40 -5.41
C GLY A 142 10.42 -23.53 -6.65
N GLY A 143 10.25 -22.23 -6.56
CA GLY A 143 10.54 -21.26 -7.62
C GLY A 143 12.05 -21.03 -7.73
N ALA A 144 12.57 -20.97 -8.96
CA ALA A 144 13.98 -20.65 -9.22
C ALA A 144 14.26 -19.16 -9.01
N VAL A 145 15.48 -18.83 -8.63
CA VAL A 145 16.01 -17.46 -8.60
C VAL A 145 17.22 -17.35 -9.51
N THR A 146 17.53 -16.14 -9.95
CA THR A 146 18.66 -15.82 -10.83
C THR A 146 19.36 -14.56 -10.37
N LYS A 147 20.57 -14.32 -10.94
CA LYS A 147 21.30 -13.04 -10.90
C LYS A 147 21.24 -12.31 -12.23
N ASP A 148 20.66 -12.95 -13.24
CA ASP A 148 20.63 -12.43 -14.61
C ASP A 148 19.59 -11.30 -14.69
N VAL A 149 20.07 -10.10 -14.95
CA VAL A 149 19.20 -8.93 -15.11
C VAL A 149 18.42 -9.04 -16.42
N ALA A 150 17.09 -8.97 -16.31
CA ALA A 150 16.23 -8.99 -17.48
C ALA A 150 16.56 -7.80 -18.43
N PRO A 151 16.55 -8.01 -19.76
CA PRO A 151 16.75 -6.92 -20.72
C PRO A 151 15.75 -5.79 -20.47
N SER A 152 16.26 -4.55 -20.40
CA SER A 152 15.40 -3.38 -20.25
C SER A 152 14.59 -3.16 -21.53
N LYS A 153 13.27 -3.33 -21.43
CA LYS A 153 12.34 -2.94 -22.49
C LYS A 153 11.44 -1.84 -21.92
N THR A 154 11.55 -0.65 -22.49
CA THR A 154 10.65 0.45 -22.14
C THR A 154 9.23 0.10 -22.54
N GLY A 155 8.28 0.38 -21.63
CA GLY A 155 6.86 0.23 -21.90
C GLY A 155 6.28 1.38 -22.71
N SER A 156 4.97 1.33 -22.93
CA SER A 156 4.20 2.39 -23.58
C SER A 156 2.84 2.52 -22.94
N LEU A 157 2.57 3.64 -22.32
CA LEU A 157 1.32 3.95 -21.62
C LEU A 157 0.59 5.11 -22.32
N SER A 158 -0.70 4.94 -22.46
CA SER A 158 -1.61 6.06 -22.73
C SER A 158 -1.53 7.10 -21.60
N PRO A 159 -1.94 8.37 -21.83
CA PRO A 159 -1.98 9.38 -20.77
C PRO A 159 -2.70 8.86 -19.54
N LEU A 160 -2.04 8.98 -18.37
CA LEU A 160 -2.57 8.44 -17.12
C LEU A 160 -3.86 9.16 -16.70
N LYS A 161 -4.82 8.37 -16.22
CA LYS A 161 -6.04 8.87 -15.57
C LYS A 161 -5.87 8.70 -14.06
N LEU A 162 -5.27 9.70 -13.41
CA LEU A 162 -5.03 9.65 -11.98
C LEU A 162 -6.33 9.49 -11.19
N ARG A 163 -6.33 8.57 -10.22
CA ARG A 163 -7.46 8.37 -9.32
C ARG A 163 -7.39 9.38 -8.17
N PRO A 164 -8.52 9.94 -7.71
CA PRO A 164 -8.58 10.88 -6.59
C PRO A 164 -8.45 10.15 -5.24
N ILE A 165 -7.38 9.39 -5.04
CA ILE A 165 -7.13 8.60 -3.83
C ILE A 165 -5.99 9.15 -2.96
N VAL A 166 -5.46 10.31 -3.31
CA VAL A 166 -4.48 11.07 -2.52
C VAL A 166 -5.14 12.33 -2.01
N VAL A 167 -4.94 12.65 -0.74
CA VAL A 167 -5.53 13.81 -0.07
C VAL A 167 -4.47 14.63 0.66
N ASP A 168 -4.77 15.90 0.87
CA ASP A 168 -3.93 16.86 1.60
C ASP A 168 -4.35 17.01 3.07
N ALA A 169 -3.54 17.74 3.84
CA ALA A 169 -3.77 18.03 5.26
C ALA A 169 -5.12 18.71 5.53
N ALA A 170 -5.54 19.63 4.66
CA ALA A 170 -6.81 20.34 4.82
C ALA A 170 -8.00 19.38 4.70
N THR A 171 -7.95 18.47 3.73
CA THR A 171 -8.94 17.41 3.55
C THR A 171 -9.00 16.48 4.76
N VAL A 172 -7.84 16.05 5.29
CA VAL A 172 -7.81 15.22 6.51
C VAL A 172 -8.43 15.97 7.68
N LYS A 173 -8.01 17.23 7.91
CA LYS A 173 -8.56 18.07 8.99
C LYS A 173 -10.09 18.19 8.91
N ALA A 174 -10.64 18.36 7.72
CA ALA A 174 -12.08 18.47 7.49
C ALA A 174 -12.83 17.13 7.65
N ARG A 175 -12.14 15.99 7.52
CA ARG A 175 -12.75 14.66 7.57
C ARG A 175 -12.66 13.98 8.94
N ILE A 176 -11.85 14.47 9.87
CA ILE A 176 -11.76 13.93 11.25
C ILE A 176 -13.13 13.97 11.92
N GLY A 177 -13.55 12.83 12.45
CA GLY A 177 -14.85 12.69 13.14
C GLY A 177 -16.07 12.68 12.22
N THR A 178 -15.90 12.70 10.90
CA THR A 178 -17.03 12.60 9.97
C THR A 178 -17.54 11.16 9.93
N PRO A 179 -18.86 10.92 10.07
CA PRO A 179 -19.44 9.59 9.95
C PRO A 179 -19.06 8.91 8.60
N GLY A 180 -18.70 7.63 8.65
CA GLY A 180 -18.27 6.89 7.46
C GLY A 180 -16.82 7.15 7.04
N VAL A 181 -16.01 7.83 7.86
CA VAL A 181 -14.59 8.08 7.64
C VAL A 181 -13.78 7.68 8.87
N ALA A 182 -12.74 6.91 8.68
CA ALA A 182 -11.73 6.58 9.67
C ALA A 182 -10.37 7.15 9.24
N VAL A 183 -9.83 8.10 10.02
CA VAL A 183 -8.43 8.54 9.87
C VAL A 183 -7.57 7.59 10.70
N VAL A 184 -6.57 6.97 10.07
CA VAL A 184 -5.79 5.89 10.68
C VAL A 184 -4.29 6.17 10.59
N ASP A 185 -3.63 6.13 11.74
CA ASP A 185 -2.17 6.17 11.86
C ASP A 185 -1.60 4.77 11.61
N GLY A 186 -0.75 4.65 10.61
CA GLY A 186 -0.05 3.41 10.25
C GLY A 186 1.32 3.25 10.91
N ARG A 187 1.77 4.19 11.75
CA ARG A 187 3.05 4.09 12.47
C ARG A 187 2.96 3.08 13.61
N ASP A 188 4.10 2.69 14.15
CA ASP A 188 4.13 1.88 15.36
C ASP A 188 3.50 2.62 16.55
N ALA A 189 2.97 1.85 17.50
CA ALA A 189 2.23 2.38 18.65
C ALA A 189 3.04 3.39 19.48
N SER A 190 4.36 3.21 19.59
CA SER A 190 5.25 4.13 20.30
C SER A 190 5.20 5.57 19.76
N PHE A 191 5.07 5.73 18.44
CA PHE A 191 4.90 7.05 17.80
C PHE A 191 3.48 7.59 17.96
N TYR A 192 2.47 6.73 17.86
CA TYR A 192 1.07 7.12 18.06
C TYR A 192 0.84 7.60 19.49
N ASP A 193 1.35 6.87 20.47
CA ASP A 193 1.23 7.18 21.90
C ASP A 193 2.13 8.34 22.34
N GLY A 194 3.02 8.82 21.48
CA GLY A 194 3.94 9.92 21.76
C GLY A 194 5.10 9.54 22.67
N VAL A 195 5.43 8.25 22.78
CA VAL A 195 6.64 7.76 23.50
C VAL A 195 7.87 8.04 22.65
N GLU A 196 7.77 7.87 21.33
CA GLU A 196 8.82 8.17 20.37
C GLU A 196 8.41 9.32 19.46
N THR A 197 9.42 10.05 18.98
CA THR A 197 9.26 11.15 18.03
C THR A 197 9.97 10.81 16.73
N GLY A 198 9.23 10.78 15.63
CA GLY A 198 9.80 10.68 14.28
C GLY A 198 10.38 12.01 13.80
N GLY A 199 10.98 11.98 12.62
CA GLY A 199 11.51 13.18 11.98
C GLY A 199 11.91 12.93 10.54
N SER A 200 12.10 14.02 9.80
CA SER A 200 12.62 14.02 8.43
C SER A 200 13.59 15.18 8.27
N HIS A 201 14.59 15.02 7.41
CA HIS A 201 15.61 16.04 7.12
C HIS A 201 16.27 16.67 8.38
N GLY A 202 16.44 15.88 9.45
CA GLY A 202 17.00 16.39 10.72
C GLY A 202 16.04 17.25 11.54
N THR A 203 14.77 17.41 11.08
CA THR A 203 13.73 18.12 11.83
C THR A 203 12.79 17.10 12.48
N PRO A 204 12.65 17.13 13.83
CA PRO A 204 11.72 16.24 14.50
C PRO A 204 10.27 16.62 14.15
N HIS A 205 9.43 15.60 14.02
CA HIS A 205 7.98 15.79 13.93
C HIS A 205 7.43 16.23 15.30
N ARG A 206 6.20 16.69 15.34
CA ARG A 206 5.44 16.84 16.59
C ARG A 206 5.26 15.46 17.21
N THR A 207 5.18 15.39 18.54
CA THR A 207 5.04 14.11 19.26
C THR A 207 3.56 13.73 19.40
N GLY A 208 3.24 12.45 19.23
CA GLY A 208 1.86 11.94 19.29
C GLY A 208 1.24 11.73 17.90
N HIS A 209 -0.08 11.87 17.80
CA HIS A 209 -0.85 11.54 16.59
C HIS A 209 -1.87 12.63 16.21
N ILE A 210 -2.37 12.60 14.99
CA ILE A 210 -3.47 13.48 14.55
C ILE A 210 -4.68 13.24 15.47
N ARG A 211 -5.19 14.30 16.11
CA ARG A 211 -6.31 14.19 17.04
C ARG A 211 -7.50 13.46 16.40
N GLY A 212 -7.99 12.43 17.10
CA GLY A 212 -9.11 11.62 16.64
C GLY A 212 -8.76 10.54 15.62
N ALA A 213 -7.48 10.38 15.27
CA ALA A 213 -7.03 9.25 14.47
C ALA A 213 -7.06 7.95 15.28
N LEU A 214 -7.32 6.84 14.59
CA LEU A 214 -7.20 5.48 15.11
C LEU A 214 -5.78 4.95 14.87
N SER A 215 -5.35 3.91 15.59
CA SER A 215 -4.04 3.28 15.41
C SER A 215 -4.18 1.88 14.83
N ILE A 216 -3.55 1.64 13.68
CA ILE A 216 -3.34 0.31 13.11
C ILE A 216 -1.91 0.28 12.56
N PRO A 217 -0.94 -0.18 13.36
CA PRO A 217 0.44 -0.28 12.92
C PRO A 217 0.59 -1.10 11.64
N PHE A 218 1.37 -0.59 10.69
CA PHE A 218 1.59 -1.24 9.40
C PHE A 218 2.16 -2.67 9.53
N THR A 219 2.86 -2.96 10.62
CA THR A 219 3.40 -4.28 10.94
C THR A 219 2.33 -5.29 11.35
N SER A 220 1.14 -4.82 11.75
CA SER A 220 0.07 -5.69 12.25
C SER A 220 -0.66 -6.48 11.16
N ILE A 221 -0.47 -6.13 9.88
CA ILE A 221 -1.24 -6.69 8.75
C ILE A 221 -0.64 -7.98 8.16
N THR A 222 0.57 -8.35 8.57
CA THR A 222 1.25 -9.57 8.14
C THR A 222 1.47 -10.53 9.31
N ASP A 223 1.68 -11.81 8.99
CA ASP A 223 2.19 -12.80 9.92
C ASP A 223 3.73 -12.77 10.01
N ASP A 224 4.33 -13.65 10.82
CA ASP A 224 5.77 -13.75 11.02
C ASP A 224 6.55 -14.20 9.76
N ARG A 225 5.84 -14.68 8.74
CA ARG A 225 6.38 -15.03 7.41
C ARG A 225 6.12 -13.95 6.37
N LEU A 226 5.69 -12.79 6.82
CA LEU A 226 5.29 -11.64 5.99
C LEU A 226 4.11 -11.94 5.04
N LEU A 227 3.35 -13.01 5.25
CA LEU A 227 2.10 -13.25 4.51
C LEU A 227 1.02 -12.27 5.00
N ILE A 228 0.25 -11.73 4.07
CA ILE A 228 -0.92 -10.91 4.43
C ILE A 228 -1.92 -11.76 5.20
N LYS A 229 -2.26 -11.36 6.41
CA LYS A 229 -3.24 -12.04 7.28
C LYS A 229 -4.55 -12.29 6.54
N SER A 230 -5.29 -13.30 6.98
CA SER A 230 -6.61 -13.62 6.42
C SER A 230 -7.58 -12.44 6.56
N ASP A 231 -8.60 -12.40 5.71
CA ASP A 231 -9.64 -11.36 5.77
C ASP A 231 -10.33 -11.30 7.14
N ALA A 232 -10.49 -12.45 7.80
CA ALA A 232 -11.08 -12.53 9.15
C ALA A 232 -10.17 -11.89 10.21
N GLU A 233 -8.87 -12.15 10.17
CA GLU A 233 -7.89 -11.56 11.09
C GLU A 233 -7.76 -10.06 10.86
N LEU A 234 -7.69 -9.63 9.59
CA LEU A 234 -7.64 -8.21 9.24
C LEU A 234 -8.91 -7.49 9.70
N ALA A 235 -10.10 -8.05 9.42
CA ALA A 235 -11.37 -7.47 9.87
C ALA A 235 -11.42 -7.31 11.40
N ALA A 236 -10.88 -8.27 12.15
CA ALA A 236 -10.79 -8.18 13.61
C ALA A 236 -9.85 -7.04 14.06
N ILE A 237 -8.70 -6.86 13.38
CA ILE A 237 -7.75 -5.76 13.66
C ILE A 237 -8.43 -4.41 13.42
N PHE A 238 -9.08 -4.23 12.27
CA PHE A 238 -9.75 -2.98 11.90
C PHE A 238 -10.92 -2.66 12.84
N ALA A 239 -11.76 -3.66 13.15
CA ALA A 239 -12.87 -3.51 14.09
C ALA A 239 -12.38 -3.16 15.50
N LYS A 240 -11.31 -3.80 16.00
CA LYS A 240 -10.70 -3.49 17.30
C LYS A 240 -10.18 -2.06 17.36
N ALA A 241 -9.64 -1.54 16.27
CA ALA A 241 -9.21 -0.14 16.20
C ALA A 241 -10.37 0.85 16.13
N GLY A 242 -11.59 0.40 15.82
CA GLY A 242 -12.80 1.25 15.72
C GLY A 242 -13.20 1.59 14.29
N VAL A 243 -12.56 1.02 13.27
CA VAL A 243 -12.99 1.16 11.87
C VAL A 243 -14.27 0.35 11.66
N LYS A 244 -15.30 0.99 11.14
CA LYS A 244 -16.60 0.37 10.89
C LYS A 244 -16.68 -0.20 9.46
N PRO A 245 -17.52 -1.20 9.20
CA PRO A 245 -17.77 -1.68 7.85
C PRO A 245 -18.14 -0.52 6.90
N ASN A 246 -17.55 -0.51 5.72
CA ASN A 246 -17.71 0.50 4.67
C ASN A 246 -17.17 1.90 4.98
N ASP A 247 -16.50 2.13 6.11
CA ASP A 247 -15.80 3.39 6.32
C ASP A 247 -14.76 3.62 5.21
N THR A 248 -14.64 4.85 4.75
CA THR A 248 -13.50 5.30 3.98
C THR A 248 -12.30 5.43 4.91
N VAL A 249 -11.24 4.69 4.65
CA VAL A 249 -10.01 4.70 5.46
C VAL A 249 -9.03 5.72 4.88
N ILE A 250 -8.74 6.78 5.63
CA ILE A 250 -7.68 7.74 5.30
C ILE A 250 -6.44 7.36 6.11
N GLY A 251 -5.39 6.89 5.44
CA GLY A 251 -4.16 6.46 6.11
C GLY A 251 -3.07 7.50 6.05
N TYR A 252 -2.31 7.63 7.14
CA TYR A 252 -1.07 8.39 7.20
C TYR A 252 -0.01 7.64 8.02
N CYS A 253 1.27 8.01 7.86
CA CYS A 253 2.37 7.54 8.70
C CYS A 253 3.40 8.66 8.93
N HIS A 254 4.70 8.40 8.76
CA HIS A 254 5.72 9.45 8.79
C HIS A 254 5.72 10.28 7.49
N VAL A 255 5.81 9.58 6.34
CA VAL A 255 6.05 10.16 5.00
C VAL A 255 5.26 9.41 3.89
N GLY A 256 4.10 8.82 4.22
CA GLY A 256 3.20 8.21 3.25
C GLY A 256 3.57 6.81 2.73
N GLN A 257 4.63 6.15 3.24
CA GLN A 257 5.03 4.82 2.78
C GLN A 257 4.42 3.69 3.64
N GLN A 258 4.69 3.66 4.95
CA GLN A 258 4.30 2.56 5.86
C GLN A 258 2.79 2.33 5.86
N THR A 259 2.03 3.41 5.90
CA THR A 259 0.56 3.35 5.93
C THR A 259 -0.05 2.68 4.69
N THR A 260 0.69 2.62 3.55
CA THR A 260 0.18 1.92 2.36
C THR A 260 -0.01 0.43 2.58
N ALA A 261 0.72 -0.19 3.53
CA ALA A 261 0.51 -1.58 3.92
C ALA A 261 -0.84 -1.75 4.64
N MET A 262 -1.15 -0.87 5.57
CA MET A 262 -2.46 -0.84 6.24
C MET A 262 -3.59 -0.52 5.24
N LEU A 263 -3.41 0.45 4.33
CA LEU A 263 -4.39 0.76 3.28
C LEU A 263 -4.57 -0.40 2.31
N PHE A 264 -3.51 -1.16 2.01
CA PHE A 264 -3.61 -2.38 1.20
C PHE A 264 -4.50 -3.42 1.89
N ALA A 265 -4.30 -3.65 3.20
CA ALA A 265 -5.17 -4.53 3.99
C ALA A 265 -6.63 -4.03 4.01
N ALA A 266 -6.86 -2.72 4.18
CA ALA A 266 -8.20 -2.14 4.09
C ALA A 266 -8.87 -2.42 2.73
N ARG A 267 -8.12 -2.32 1.62
CA ARG A 267 -8.62 -2.63 0.28
C ARG A 267 -8.98 -4.11 0.12
N THR A 268 -8.22 -5.04 0.70
CA THR A 268 -8.59 -6.47 0.64
C THR A 268 -9.92 -6.74 1.35
N LEU A 269 -10.26 -5.94 2.34
CA LEU A 269 -11.55 -5.97 3.05
C LEU A 269 -12.67 -5.21 2.32
N GLY A 270 -12.36 -4.50 1.21
CA GLY A 270 -13.33 -3.75 0.43
C GLY A 270 -13.56 -2.31 0.89
N HIS A 271 -12.78 -1.78 1.84
CA HIS A 271 -12.87 -0.38 2.22
C HIS A 271 -12.41 0.55 1.09
N PRO A 272 -13.11 1.66 0.81
CA PRO A 272 -12.53 2.77 0.08
C PRO A 272 -11.32 3.32 0.84
N VAL A 273 -10.22 3.61 0.14
CA VAL A 273 -8.99 4.07 0.79
C VAL A 273 -8.51 5.39 0.19
N LEU A 274 -7.96 6.24 1.05
CA LEU A 274 -7.30 7.48 0.69
C LEU A 274 -5.94 7.54 1.41
N LEU A 275 -4.93 8.02 0.73
CA LEU A 275 -3.61 8.29 1.31
C LEU A 275 -3.47 9.78 1.59
N TYR A 276 -3.18 10.13 2.83
CA TYR A 276 -2.61 11.43 3.15
C TYR A 276 -1.10 11.36 2.89
N ASP A 277 -0.70 11.79 1.69
CA ASP A 277 0.66 11.59 1.17
C ASP A 277 1.71 12.33 2.02
N GLY A 278 1.50 13.62 2.31
CA GLY A 278 2.37 14.41 3.18
C GLY A 278 2.48 13.89 4.61
N SER A 279 1.49 13.10 5.06
CA SER A 279 1.51 12.37 6.33
C SER A 279 1.84 13.24 7.56
N PHE A 280 2.45 12.66 8.58
CA PHE A 280 2.76 13.38 9.82
C PHE A 280 3.91 14.37 9.66
N GLU A 281 4.76 14.21 8.63
CA GLU A 281 5.75 15.20 8.23
C GLU A 281 5.09 16.53 7.89
N ASP A 282 4.09 16.52 6.98
CA ASP A 282 3.31 17.69 6.59
C ASP A 282 2.46 18.21 7.76
N TRP A 283 1.73 17.31 8.45
CA TRP A 283 0.88 17.70 9.59
C TRP A 283 1.65 18.43 10.67
N SER A 284 2.88 18.01 10.94
CA SER A 284 3.76 18.63 11.96
C SER A 284 4.17 20.05 11.64
N ARG A 285 4.17 20.45 10.37
CA ARG A 285 4.48 21.82 9.91
C ARG A 285 3.34 22.80 10.17
N HIS A 286 2.10 22.30 10.29
CA HIS A 286 0.92 23.09 10.62
C HIS A 286 0.77 23.21 12.14
N THR A 287 1.31 24.26 12.74
CA THR A 287 1.35 24.44 14.20
C THR A 287 -0.04 24.57 14.83
N ASP A 288 -1.06 25.01 14.06
CA ASP A 288 -2.47 25.13 14.46
C ASP A 288 -3.29 23.84 14.26
N TYR A 289 -2.73 22.79 13.65
CA TYR A 289 -3.44 21.54 13.45
C TYR A 289 -3.42 20.68 14.73
N PRO A 290 -4.53 20.04 15.08
CA PRO A 290 -4.64 19.37 16.38
C PRO A 290 -3.83 18.07 16.41
N VAL A 291 -3.05 17.90 17.48
CA VAL A 291 -2.32 16.67 17.81
C VAL A 291 -2.70 16.27 19.23
N ASP A 292 -2.90 14.98 19.43
CA ASP A 292 -3.00 14.37 20.77
C ASP A 292 -1.71 13.66 21.10
N ASN A 293 -1.22 13.86 22.34
CA ASN A 293 -0.06 13.18 22.88
C ASN A 293 -0.44 12.46 24.18
N PRO A 294 -0.74 11.15 24.13
CA PRO A 294 -1.09 10.37 25.32
C PRO A 294 0.00 10.33 26.38
N SER A 295 1.28 10.31 25.99
CA SER A 295 2.41 10.23 26.93
C SER A 295 2.50 11.47 27.86
N GLU A 296 2.16 12.65 27.38
CA GLU A 296 2.13 13.87 28.21
C GLU A 296 1.00 13.87 29.23
N LYS A 297 -0.08 13.15 28.97
CA LYS A 297 -1.22 13.01 29.87
C LYS A 297 -0.96 11.98 30.97
N ALA A 298 -0.13 10.99 30.71
CA ALA A 298 0.23 9.94 31.67
C ALA A 298 1.24 10.41 32.74
N GLY A 299 1.92 11.53 32.50
CA GLY A 299 2.92 12.11 33.41
C GLY A 299 2.38 13.18 34.37
N LYS A 300 1.05 13.46 34.37
CA LYS A 300 0.35 14.36 35.29
C LYS A 300 -0.60 13.57 36.17
#